data_89355501de4140e36d49e461669a1049
#
_entry.id   89355501de4140e36d49e461669a1049
#
_cell.length_a   1.000
_cell.length_b   1.000
_cell.length_c   1.000
_cell.angle_alpha   90.00
_cell.angle_beta   90.00
_cell.angle_gamma   90.00
#
_symmetry.space_group_name_H-M   'P 1'
#
loop_
_entity.id
_entity.type
_entity.pdbx_description
1 polymer ?
#
loop_
_entity_poly.entity_id
_entity_poly.type
_entity_poly.pdbx_seq_one_letter_code
_entity_poly.pdbx_strand_id
1 'polypeptide(L)'
;MRQSHFSITKEMSIYMPKPKTATGEKNLISKRLIELREKNHMSQRMLAHQLQLRGYDMDKNVITRIETNKRFVTDVEIKAFSEVFEISYEYLIDGKEK
;
A
#
# COMPACT_ATOMS: atom_id res chain seq x y z
N MET A 1 -36.11 -11.25 -1.58
CA MET A 1 -35.60 -11.15 -1.59
C MET A 1 -34.80 -11.01 -1.46
N ARG A 2 -34.47 -10.86 -1.45
CA ARG A 2 -33.67 -10.79 -1.39
C ARG A 2 -33.38 -9.99 -0.81
N GLN A 3 -33.61 -9.46 -0.35
CA GLN A 3 -33.29 -8.67 0.28
C GLN A 3 -33.33 -8.71 1.54
N SER A 4 -33.86 -9.22 2.03
CA SER A 4 -34.04 -9.30 3.34
C SER A 4 -32.86 -9.40 4.16
N HIS A 5 -31.95 -10.02 3.91
CA HIS A 5 -30.78 -10.13 4.71
C HIS A 5 -29.99 -8.84 4.76
N PHE A 6 -30.53 -7.80 4.23
CA PHE A 6 -29.75 -6.59 4.15
C PHE A 6 -29.60 -5.82 5.42
N SER A 7 -30.52 -5.93 6.35
CA SER A 7 -30.33 -5.19 7.58
C SER A 7 -29.15 -5.74 8.37
N ILE A 8 -29.01 -7.04 8.38
CA ILE A 8 -27.87 -7.66 9.04
C ILE A 8 -26.60 -7.30 8.34
N THR A 9 -26.64 -7.32 7.03
CA THR A 9 -25.48 -6.97 6.25
C THR A 9 -25.03 -5.56 6.54
N LYS A 10 -25.98 -4.66 6.71
CA LYS A 10 -25.68 -3.29 6.97
C LYS A 10 -24.92 -3.12 8.28
N GLU A 11 -25.35 -3.81 9.30
CA GLU A 11 -24.66 -3.76 10.57
C GLU A 11 -23.27 -4.33 10.47
N MET A 12 -23.13 -5.42 9.73
CA MET A 12 -21.83 -6.02 9.57
C MET A 12 -20.89 -5.10 8.83
N SER A 13 -21.39 -4.35 7.86
CA SER A 13 -20.51 -3.47 7.12
C SER A 13 -19.95 -2.35 7.99
N ILE A 14 -20.68 -1.93 9.03
CA ILE A 14 -20.18 -0.92 9.94
C ILE A 14 -18.98 -1.42 10.70
N TYR A 15 -18.94 -2.71 10.99
CA TYR A 15 -17.88 -3.27 11.80
C TYR A 15 -16.84 -4.04 10.99
N MET A 16 -16.98 -4.08 9.69
CA MET A 16 -16.04 -4.84 8.89
C MET A 16 -14.66 -4.24 8.97
N PRO A 17 -13.71 -4.89 9.59
CA PRO A 17 -12.35 -4.38 9.60
C PRO A 17 -11.75 -4.57 8.22
N LYS A 18 -10.81 -3.73 7.87
CA LYS A 18 -10.07 -3.93 6.64
C LYS A 18 -9.22 -5.17 6.76
N PRO A 19 -9.02 -5.89 5.67
CA PRO A 19 -8.20 -7.08 5.71
C PRO A 19 -6.76 -6.76 6.10
N LYS A 20 -6.19 -7.64 6.90
CA LYS A 20 -4.80 -7.55 7.28
C LYS A 20 -4.08 -8.80 6.81
N THR A 21 -2.75 -8.78 6.86
CA THR A 21 -1.98 -9.96 6.55
C THR A 21 -2.21 -11.02 7.63
N ALA A 22 -1.73 -12.22 7.37
CA ALA A 22 -1.89 -13.33 8.31
C ALA A 22 -1.28 -13.02 9.67
N THR A 23 -0.25 -12.18 9.70
CA THR A 23 0.41 -11.81 10.95
C THR A 23 -0.13 -10.50 11.52
N GLY A 24 -1.22 -9.98 10.98
CA GLY A 24 -1.86 -8.78 11.50
C GLY A 24 -1.32 -7.48 10.98
N GLU A 25 -0.45 -7.51 10.00
CA GLU A 25 0.11 -6.30 9.43
C GLU A 25 -0.88 -5.66 8.48
N LYS A 26 -0.77 -4.35 8.33
CA LYS A 26 -1.73 -3.61 7.51
C LYS A 26 -1.36 -3.56 6.05
N ASN A 27 -0.14 -3.91 5.69
CA ASN A 27 0.23 -3.99 4.28
C ASN A 27 1.32 -5.02 4.08
N LEU A 28 1.51 -5.41 2.82
CA LEU A 28 2.46 -6.44 2.45
C LEU A 28 3.79 -5.88 2.00
N ILE A 29 3.89 -4.56 1.79
CA ILE A 29 5.00 -4.02 1.04
C ILE A 29 5.98 -3.22 1.88
N SER A 30 5.77 -3.10 3.19
CA SER A 30 6.57 -2.18 4.00
C SER A 30 8.06 -2.45 3.88
N LYS A 31 8.49 -3.70 4.05
CA LYS A 31 9.90 -4.04 3.98
C LYS A 31 10.45 -3.88 2.57
N ARG A 32 9.67 -4.29 1.59
CA ARG A 32 10.10 -4.18 0.20
C ARG A 32 10.28 -2.73 -0.20
N LEU A 33 9.37 -1.88 0.28
CA LEU A 33 9.45 -0.46 -0.04
C LEU A 33 10.73 0.15 0.54
N ILE A 34 11.06 -0.19 1.78
CA ILE A 34 12.30 0.29 2.38
C ILE A 34 13.50 -0.19 1.57
N GLU A 35 13.52 -1.47 1.21
CA GLU A 35 14.62 -2.03 0.43
C GLU A 35 14.79 -1.33 -0.90
N LEU A 36 13.68 -1.12 -1.61
CA LEU A 36 13.73 -0.47 -2.91
C LEU A 36 14.23 0.96 -2.80
N ARG A 37 13.74 1.66 -1.78
CA ARG A 37 14.14 3.03 -1.58
C ARG A 37 15.64 3.11 -1.28
N GLU A 38 16.11 2.27 -0.38
CA GLU A 38 17.52 2.27 0.02
C GLU A 38 18.41 1.82 -1.13
N LYS A 39 17.97 0.83 -1.88
CA LYS A 39 18.72 0.35 -3.02
C LYS A 39 18.89 1.45 -4.08
N ASN A 40 17.91 2.30 -4.20
CA ASN A 40 17.95 3.41 -5.15
C ASN A 40 18.49 4.70 -4.54
N HIS A 41 19.01 4.61 -3.32
CA HIS A 41 19.62 5.75 -2.64
C HIS A 41 18.66 6.92 -2.47
N MET A 42 17.41 6.63 -2.17
CA MET A 42 16.39 7.65 -1.98
C MET A 42 16.03 7.80 -0.52
N SER A 43 15.93 9.05 -0.06
CA SER A 43 15.28 9.31 1.20
C SER A 43 13.78 9.20 1.01
N GLN A 44 13.03 9.16 2.12
CA GLN A 44 11.57 9.16 2.02
C GLN A 44 11.08 10.43 1.32
N ARG A 45 11.73 11.55 1.58
CA ARG A 45 11.36 12.81 0.96
C ARG A 45 11.61 12.78 -0.55
N MET A 46 12.72 12.18 -0.96
CA MET A 46 13.01 12.06 -2.39
C MET A 46 11.99 11.17 -3.09
N LEU A 47 11.60 10.08 -2.44
CA LEU A 47 10.57 9.21 -3.02
C LEU A 47 9.25 9.95 -3.14
N ALA A 48 8.87 10.70 -2.12
CA ALA A 48 7.65 11.49 -2.18
C ALA A 48 7.69 12.46 -3.36
N HIS A 49 8.83 13.10 -3.56
CA HIS A 49 8.98 14.05 -4.66
C HIS A 49 8.81 13.36 -6.02
N GLN A 50 9.40 12.17 -6.17
CA GLN A 50 9.27 11.41 -7.43
C GLN A 50 7.82 11.01 -7.69
N LEU A 51 7.10 10.65 -6.64
CA LEU A 51 5.69 10.30 -6.78
C LEU A 51 4.86 11.51 -7.18
N GLN A 52 5.13 12.66 -6.57
CA GLN A 52 4.39 13.88 -6.88
C GLN A 52 4.66 14.35 -8.30
N LEU A 53 5.87 14.17 -8.78
CA LEU A 53 6.19 14.51 -10.16
C LEU A 53 5.37 13.69 -11.16
N ARG A 54 4.96 12.50 -10.76
CA ARG A 54 4.14 11.65 -11.61
C ARG A 54 2.64 11.84 -11.38
N GLY A 55 2.27 12.83 -10.55
CA GLY A 55 0.88 13.14 -10.32
C GLY A 55 0.23 12.39 -9.18
N TYR A 56 1.01 11.67 -8.38
CA TYR A 56 0.46 10.96 -7.22
C TYR A 56 0.58 11.82 -5.98
N ASP A 57 -0.52 11.93 -5.24
CA ASP A 57 -0.56 12.80 -4.07
C ASP A 57 -0.13 12.00 -2.84
N MET A 58 1.17 11.78 -2.73
CA MET A 58 1.74 11.02 -1.61
C MET A 58 2.90 11.82 -1.05
N ASP A 59 2.80 12.15 0.24
CA ASP A 59 3.86 12.91 0.88
C ASP A 59 4.73 11.98 1.73
N LYS A 60 5.72 12.57 2.39
CA LYS A 60 6.65 11.81 3.20
C LYS A 60 5.92 11.05 4.32
N ASN A 61 4.88 11.65 4.89
CA ASN A 61 4.17 11.00 5.99
C ASN A 61 3.44 9.75 5.54
N VAL A 62 2.88 9.76 4.34
CA VAL A 62 2.27 8.57 3.77
C VAL A 62 3.30 7.45 3.66
N ILE A 63 4.47 7.78 3.14
CA ILE A 63 5.54 6.79 2.97
C ILE A 63 5.98 6.24 4.32
N THR A 64 6.20 7.13 5.29
CA THR A 64 6.60 6.70 6.63
C THR A 64 5.58 5.72 7.21
N ARG A 65 4.29 6.01 7.06
CA ARG A 65 3.27 5.15 7.64
C ARG A 65 3.17 3.82 6.92
N ILE A 66 3.42 3.78 5.63
CA ILE A 66 3.47 2.52 4.91
C ILE A 66 4.68 1.70 5.38
N GLU A 67 5.83 2.33 5.48
CA GLU A 67 7.05 1.63 5.85
C GLU A 67 7.04 1.11 7.28
N THR A 68 6.30 1.76 8.15
CA THR A 68 6.18 1.33 9.54
C THR A 68 4.94 0.46 9.77
N ASN A 69 4.26 0.08 8.70
CA ASN A 69 3.08 -0.79 8.73
C ASN A 69 1.93 -0.20 9.51
N LYS A 70 1.76 1.11 9.45
CA LYS A 70 0.71 1.81 10.19
C LYS A 70 -0.47 2.21 9.33
N ARG A 71 -0.44 1.87 8.04
CA ARG A 71 -1.58 2.17 7.18
C ARG A 71 -1.70 1.10 6.10
N PHE A 72 -2.91 0.97 5.60
CA PHE A 72 -3.20 0.12 4.44
C PHE A 72 -2.71 0.82 3.19
N VAL A 73 -2.48 0.04 2.14
CA VAL A 73 -1.98 0.55 0.87
C VAL A 73 -3.05 0.31 -0.18
N THR A 74 -3.33 1.33 -0.97
CA THR A 74 -4.34 1.22 -2.03
C THR A 74 -3.71 0.70 -3.30
N ASP A 75 -4.57 0.25 -4.22
CA ASP A 75 -4.09 -0.23 -5.52
C ASP A 75 -3.42 0.90 -6.31
N VAL A 76 -3.91 2.12 -6.17
CA VAL A 76 -3.29 3.27 -6.82
C VAL A 76 -1.87 3.47 -6.30
N GLU A 77 -1.68 3.28 -5.00
CA GLU A 77 -0.35 3.44 -4.41
C GLU A 77 0.58 2.32 -4.88
N ILE A 78 0.08 1.10 -5.00
CA ILE A 78 0.86 0.00 -5.55
C ILE A 78 1.34 0.35 -6.96
N LYS A 79 0.42 0.86 -7.78
CA LYS A 79 0.77 1.25 -9.13
C LYS A 79 1.83 2.35 -9.13
N ALA A 80 1.68 3.32 -8.24
CA ALA A 80 2.61 4.44 -8.17
C ALA A 80 4.03 3.97 -7.85
N PHE A 81 4.18 3.08 -6.86
CA PHE A 81 5.50 2.56 -6.52
C PHE A 81 6.07 1.73 -7.64
N SER A 82 5.24 0.92 -8.27
CA SER A 82 5.67 0.12 -9.41
C SER A 82 6.26 1.00 -10.51
N GLU A 83 5.63 2.12 -10.78
CA GLU A 83 6.12 3.04 -11.81
C GLU A 83 7.43 3.71 -11.42
N VAL A 84 7.52 4.18 -10.18
CA VAL A 84 8.73 4.88 -9.75
C VAL A 84 9.94 3.96 -9.76
N PHE A 85 9.77 2.73 -9.26
CA PHE A 85 10.89 1.80 -9.16
C PHE A 85 11.04 0.91 -10.38
N GLU A 86 10.10 0.99 -11.33
CA GLU A 86 10.13 0.20 -12.56
C GLU A 86 10.19 -1.29 -12.24
N ILE A 87 9.31 -1.73 -11.37
CA ILE A 87 9.22 -3.12 -10.94
C ILE A 87 7.80 -3.61 -11.14
N SER A 88 7.63 -4.93 -11.16
CA SER A 88 6.31 -5.52 -11.32
C SER A 88 5.52 -5.43 -10.02
N TYR A 89 4.21 -5.49 -10.13
CA TYR A 89 3.35 -5.58 -8.95
C TYR A 89 3.68 -6.83 -8.14
N GLU A 90 3.98 -7.90 -8.84
CA GLU A 90 4.29 -9.17 -8.22
C GLU A 90 5.52 -9.07 -7.35
N TYR A 91 6.56 -8.39 -7.85
CA TYR A 91 7.75 -8.21 -7.06
C TYR A 91 7.46 -7.35 -5.83
N LEU A 92 6.69 -6.29 -6.01
CA LEU A 92 6.39 -5.39 -4.91
C LEU A 92 5.60 -6.08 -3.81
N ILE A 93 4.61 -6.88 -4.19
CA ILE A 93 3.70 -7.50 -3.23
C ILE A 93 4.27 -8.81 -2.70
N ASP A 94 4.78 -9.65 -3.57
CA ASP A 94 5.21 -11.00 -3.20
C ASP A 94 6.71 -11.16 -3.07
N GLY A 95 7.47 -10.19 -3.56
CA GLY A 95 8.92 -10.29 -3.55
C GLY A 95 9.48 -11.25 -4.55
N LYS A 96 8.70 -11.64 -5.53
CA LYS A 96 9.15 -12.62 -6.53
C LYS A 96 9.67 -11.91 -7.76
N GLU A 97 10.83 -12.31 -8.18
CA GLU A 97 11.37 -11.80 -9.41
C GLU A 97 10.63 -12.37 -10.55
N LYS A 98 10.41 -11.57 -11.58
CA LYS A 98 9.66 -12.03 -12.66
C LYS A 98 10.32 -12.90 -13.55
#